data_5c3401374903c90ca95e1f0cda308f77
#
_entry.id   5c3401374903c90ca95e1f0cda308f77
#
_cell.length_a   1.000
_cell.length_b   1.000
_cell.length_c   1.000
_cell.angle_alpha   90.00
_cell.angle_beta   90.00
_cell.angle_gamma   90.00
#
_symmetry.space_group_name_H-M   'P 1'
#
loop_
_entity.id
_entity.type
_entity.pdbx_description
1 polymer ?
#
loop_
_entity_poly.entity_id
_entity_poly.type
_entity_poly.pdbx_seq_one_letter_code
_entity_poly.pdbx_strand_id
1 'polypeptide(L)'
;AAVSIGGKLLELARQNSIPYVQIPDWGLEPRLALGLNFKALLKIIGQEEALSRCLEVQLPNNETVGRELAEKLRGFVPIIYSSRKNGPIAYAWKVKINETAKKPAFSNVFPELNHNEMAGFHPSEVSKLLSQNFYFIFLKDQADNPRILKRMEVTAKLFQNQKLNVETIELSGNDVFTKVFSSLQLADWVSYYIAKEYGIDPVDTSAIEEFKKLI
;
A
#
# COMPACT_ATOMS: atom_id res chain seq x y z
N ALA A 1 -17.35 16.27 12.02
CA ALA A 1 -17.96 15.00 11.59
C ALA A 1 -17.15 13.82 12.17
N ALA A 2 -17.81 12.67 12.35
CA ALA A 2 -17.17 11.46 12.85
C ALA A 2 -17.40 10.28 11.87
N VAL A 3 -16.40 9.40 11.76
CA VAL A 3 -16.52 8.12 11.06
C VAL A 3 -16.06 7.04 12.05
N SER A 4 -16.91 6.06 12.33
CA SER A 4 -16.60 5.02 13.30
C SER A 4 -17.50 3.80 13.11
N ILE A 5 -17.03 2.63 13.50
CA ILE A 5 -17.83 1.42 13.65
C ILE A 5 -18.77 1.55 14.88
N GLY A 6 -18.25 2.13 15.97
CA GLY A 6 -18.99 2.25 17.24
C GLY A 6 -18.14 2.96 18.30
N GLY A 7 -18.43 2.65 19.57
CA GLY A 7 -17.66 3.11 20.73
C GLY A 7 -17.84 4.58 21.07
N LYS A 8 -16.94 5.10 21.89
CA LYS A 8 -17.04 6.43 22.50
C LYS A 8 -17.13 7.57 21.50
N LEU A 9 -16.44 7.48 20.36
CA LEU A 9 -16.48 8.51 19.33
C LEU A 9 -17.90 8.67 18.76
N LEU A 10 -18.56 7.57 18.47
CA LEU A 10 -19.92 7.59 17.93
C LEU A 10 -20.94 8.07 18.97
N GLU A 11 -20.78 7.66 20.22
CA GLU A 11 -21.59 8.15 21.33
C GLU A 11 -21.49 9.67 21.48
N LEU A 12 -20.27 10.21 21.51
CA LEU A 12 -20.02 11.64 21.59
C LEU A 12 -20.58 12.40 20.39
N ALA A 13 -20.48 11.84 19.18
CA ALA A 13 -21.04 12.44 17.99
C ALA A 13 -22.57 12.57 18.12
N ARG A 14 -23.25 11.52 18.58
CA ARG A 14 -24.70 11.52 18.82
C ARG A 14 -25.11 12.51 19.90
N GLN A 15 -24.43 12.47 21.06
CA GLN A 15 -24.72 13.37 22.20
C GLN A 15 -24.59 14.84 21.85
N ASN A 16 -23.63 15.19 20.97
CA ASN A 16 -23.36 16.56 20.60
C ASN A 16 -23.93 16.96 19.24
N SER A 17 -24.81 16.14 18.66
CA SER A 17 -25.43 16.38 17.35
C SER A 17 -24.39 16.65 16.22
N ILE A 18 -23.25 16.00 16.31
CA ILE A 18 -22.19 16.08 15.30
C ILE A 18 -22.53 15.12 14.14
N PRO A 19 -22.48 15.59 12.88
CA PRO A 19 -22.66 14.71 11.73
C PRO A 19 -21.71 13.50 11.78
N TYR A 20 -22.22 12.32 11.50
CA TYR A 20 -21.43 11.09 11.52
C TYR A 20 -21.86 10.08 10.45
N VAL A 21 -20.92 9.22 10.09
CA VAL A 21 -21.19 7.98 9.34
C VAL A 21 -20.78 6.80 10.20
N GLN A 22 -21.72 5.93 10.47
CA GLN A 22 -21.44 4.66 11.12
C GLN A 22 -21.09 3.63 10.05
N ILE A 23 -19.86 3.08 10.12
CA ILE A 23 -19.40 2.00 9.25
C ILE A 23 -19.93 0.69 9.81
N PRO A 24 -20.44 -0.25 8.97
CA PRO A 24 -20.83 -1.57 9.43
C PRO A 24 -19.65 -2.31 10.07
N ASP A 25 -19.92 -2.99 11.19
CA ASP A 25 -18.94 -3.88 11.80
C ASP A 25 -19.01 -5.26 11.10
N TRP A 26 -18.10 -5.49 10.19
CA TRP A 26 -17.92 -6.75 9.46
C TRP A 26 -16.74 -7.57 9.99
N GLY A 27 -16.18 -7.19 11.12
CA GLY A 27 -15.00 -7.83 11.67
C GLY A 27 -13.76 -7.68 10.79
N LEU A 28 -13.70 -6.62 9.97
CA LEU A 28 -12.57 -6.35 9.11
C LEU A 28 -11.51 -5.54 9.85
N GLU A 29 -10.27 -5.97 9.70
CA GLU A 29 -9.13 -5.16 10.13
C GLU A 29 -9.10 -3.80 9.41
N PRO A 30 -8.71 -2.70 10.08
CA PRO A 30 -8.73 -1.34 9.50
C PRO A 30 -8.05 -1.23 8.14
N ARG A 31 -6.95 -1.95 7.92
CA ARG A 31 -6.22 -1.99 6.65
C ARG A 31 -7.03 -2.57 5.49
N LEU A 32 -8.03 -3.40 5.77
CA LEU A 32 -8.95 -3.98 4.78
C LEU A 32 -10.20 -3.12 4.58
N ALA A 33 -10.48 -2.21 5.51
CA ALA A 33 -11.66 -1.34 5.50
C ALA A 33 -11.45 0.01 4.78
N LEU A 34 -10.33 0.20 4.05
CA LEU A 34 -10.01 1.47 3.38
C LEU A 34 -11.12 1.96 2.44
N GLY A 35 -11.73 1.05 1.68
CA GLY A 35 -12.83 1.41 0.77
C GLY A 35 -14.08 1.91 1.52
N LEU A 36 -14.40 1.33 2.68
CA LEU A 36 -15.51 1.77 3.52
C LEU A 36 -15.25 3.17 4.10
N ASN A 37 -14.05 3.36 4.67
CA ASN A 37 -13.63 4.66 5.21
C ASN A 37 -13.61 5.74 4.13
N PHE A 38 -13.14 5.43 2.93
CA PHE A 38 -13.10 6.36 1.81
C PHE A 38 -14.52 6.78 1.38
N LYS A 39 -15.45 5.82 1.24
CA LYS A 39 -16.86 6.13 0.93
C LYS A 39 -17.51 6.99 2.02
N ALA A 40 -17.27 6.68 3.29
CA ALA A 40 -17.75 7.48 4.41
C ALA A 40 -17.21 8.91 4.37
N LEU A 41 -15.93 9.09 4.05
CA LEU A 41 -15.30 10.39 3.90
C LEU A 41 -15.93 11.19 2.75
N LEU A 42 -16.11 10.58 1.56
CA LEU A 42 -16.78 11.24 0.43
C LEU A 42 -18.17 11.72 0.79
N LYS A 43 -18.94 10.91 1.54
CA LYS A 43 -20.28 11.28 2.02
C LYS A 43 -20.24 12.49 2.95
N ILE A 44 -19.32 12.49 3.91
CA ILE A 44 -19.20 13.58 4.91
C ILE A 44 -18.81 14.91 4.26
N ILE A 45 -17.93 14.89 3.26
CA ILE A 45 -17.48 16.11 2.58
C ILE A 45 -18.41 16.54 1.41
N GLY A 46 -19.54 15.83 1.22
CA GLY A 46 -20.54 16.16 0.21
C GLY A 46 -20.13 15.86 -1.23
N GLN A 47 -19.20 14.93 -1.45
CA GLN A 47 -18.73 14.55 -2.78
C GLN A 47 -19.60 13.41 -3.36
N GLU A 48 -20.89 13.69 -3.59
CA GLU A 48 -21.88 12.69 -4.02
C GLU A 48 -21.56 12.08 -5.40
N GLU A 49 -21.08 12.90 -6.36
CA GLU A 49 -20.67 12.41 -7.67
C GLU A 49 -19.49 11.44 -7.56
N ALA A 50 -18.46 11.78 -6.79
CA ALA A 50 -17.33 10.92 -6.54
C ALA A 50 -17.74 9.63 -5.81
N LEU A 51 -18.68 9.72 -4.86
CA LEU A 51 -19.24 8.57 -4.17
C LEU A 51 -19.97 7.64 -5.13
N SER A 52 -20.82 8.17 -6.03
CA SER A 52 -21.52 7.38 -7.05
C SER A 52 -20.54 6.65 -7.96
N ARG A 53 -19.53 7.35 -8.46
CA ARG A 53 -18.47 6.75 -9.29
C ARG A 53 -17.68 5.66 -8.53
N CYS A 54 -17.42 5.88 -7.25
CA CYS A 54 -16.72 4.90 -6.41
C CYS A 54 -17.57 3.60 -6.22
N LEU A 55 -18.91 3.70 -6.23
CA LEU A 55 -19.80 2.54 -6.12
C LEU A 55 -19.85 1.70 -7.41
N GLU A 56 -19.53 2.29 -8.55
CA GLU A 56 -19.51 1.63 -9.87
C GLU A 56 -18.17 0.94 -10.19
N VAL A 57 -17.15 1.13 -9.34
CA VAL A 57 -15.81 0.54 -9.56
C VAL A 57 -15.89 -0.98 -9.57
N GLN A 58 -15.43 -1.55 -10.68
CA GLN A 58 -15.21 -2.99 -10.81
C GLN A 58 -13.71 -3.27 -10.88
N LEU A 59 -13.22 -4.07 -9.94
CA LEU A 59 -11.81 -4.40 -9.86
C LEU A 59 -11.50 -5.67 -10.67
N PRO A 60 -10.36 -5.71 -11.37
CA PRO A 60 -9.90 -6.93 -12.01
C PRO A 60 -9.58 -8.01 -10.96
N ASN A 61 -9.59 -9.27 -11.35
CA ASN A 61 -9.08 -10.33 -10.49
C ASN A 61 -7.54 -10.33 -10.53
N ASN A 62 -6.93 -9.81 -9.48
CA ASN A 62 -5.47 -9.71 -9.33
C ASN A 62 -4.87 -10.85 -8.49
N GLU A 63 -5.64 -11.89 -8.15
CA GLU A 63 -5.18 -12.95 -7.23
C GLU A 63 -3.97 -13.70 -7.76
N THR A 64 -3.99 -14.14 -9.01
CA THR A 64 -2.87 -14.87 -9.62
C THR A 64 -1.61 -14.02 -9.66
N VAL A 65 -1.73 -12.76 -10.11
CA VAL A 65 -0.61 -11.80 -10.15
C VAL A 65 -0.06 -11.56 -8.74
N GLY A 66 -0.94 -11.44 -7.74
CA GLY A 66 -0.55 -11.27 -6.35
C GLY A 66 0.23 -12.46 -5.81
N ARG A 67 -0.17 -13.69 -6.13
CA ARG A 67 0.53 -14.91 -5.75
C ARG A 67 1.91 -14.99 -6.40
N GLU A 68 2.01 -14.77 -7.69
CA GLU A 68 3.29 -14.78 -8.42
C GLU A 68 4.27 -13.74 -7.89
N LEU A 69 3.78 -12.55 -7.55
CA LEU A 69 4.63 -11.52 -6.95
C LEU A 69 5.05 -11.90 -5.52
N ALA A 70 4.17 -12.51 -4.74
CA ALA A 70 4.52 -13.02 -3.40
C ALA A 70 5.66 -14.04 -3.46
N GLU A 71 5.61 -14.96 -4.42
CA GLU A 71 6.70 -15.94 -4.66
C GLU A 71 8.03 -15.26 -4.99
N LYS A 72 8.03 -14.22 -5.85
CA LYS A 72 9.23 -13.42 -6.16
C LYS A 72 9.78 -12.68 -4.94
N LEU A 73 8.93 -12.29 -4.01
CA LEU A 73 9.31 -11.56 -2.79
C LEU A 73 9.83 -12.48 -1.67
N ARG A 74 9.84 -13.79 -1.87
CA ARG A 74 10.32 -14.74 -0.85
C ARG A 74 11.78 -14.45 -0.49
N GLY A 75 12.08 -14.33 0.80
CA GLY A 75 13.43 -14.06 1.30
C GLY A 75 13.92 -12.62 1.15
N PHE A 76 13.17 -11.73 0.50
CA PHE A 76 13.56 -10.34 0.30
C PHE A 76 12.78 -9.37 1.18
N VAL A 77 13.35 -8.21 1.46
CA VAL A 77 12.69 -7.07 2.08
C VAL A 77 12.16 -6.14 0.97
N PRO A 78 10.84 -6.00 0.80
CA PRO A 78 10.28 -5.13 -0.23
C PRO A 78 10.48 -3.65 0.09
N ILE A 79 10.87 -2.88 -0.94
CA ILE A 79 10.84 -1.41 -0.91
C ILE A 79 9.92 -0.94 -2.04
N ILE A 80 8.90 -0.19 -1.69
CA ILE A 80 7.87 0.27 -2.62
C ILE A 80 8.14 1.72 -2.99
N TYR A 81 8.45 1.97 -4.27
CA TYR A 81 8.71 3.30 -4.79
C TYR A 81 7.57 3.78 -5.68
N SER A 82 7.24 5.06 -5.60
CA SER A 82 6.25 5.71 -6.45
C SER A 82 6.60 7.18 -6.70
N SER A 83 5.82 7.87 -7.53
CA SER A 83 5.84 9.33 -7.53
C SER A 83 5.32 9.88 -6.20
N ARG A 84 5.64 11.14 -5.88
CA ARG A 84 5.07 11.82 -4.70
C ARG A 84 3.53 11.83 -4.73
N LYS A 85 2.92 11.99 -5.91
CA LYS A 85 1.46 11.93 -6.10
C LYS A 85 0.88 10.60 -5.64
N ASN A 86 1.55 9.50 -5.95
CA ASN A 86 1.13 8.14 -5.64
C ASN A 86 1.76 7.60 -4.34
N GLY A 87 2.47 8.44 -3.58
CA GLY A 87 3.07 8.09 -2.28
C GLY A 87 2.11 7.41 -1.30
N PRO A 88 0.87 7.88 -1.14
CA PRO A 88 -0.11 7.20 -0.29
C PRO A 88 -0.41 5.76 -0.71
N ILE A 89 -0.37 5.44 -2.02
CA ILE A 89 -0.54 4.06 -2.50
C ILE A 89 0.66 3.20 -2.10
N ALA A 90 1.88 3.69 -2.33
CA ALA A 90 3.10 2.99 -1.92
C ALA A 90 3.16 2.77 -0.40
N TYR A 91 2.74 3.76 0.37
CA TYR A 91 2.64 3.63 1.83
C TYR A 91 1.61 2.57 2.24
N ALA A 92 0.44 2.53 1.59
CA ALA A 92 -0.57 1.51 1.86
C ALA A 92 -0.06 0.09 1.52
N TRP A 93 0.67 -0.10 0.43
CA TRP A 93 1.36 -1.35 0.12
C TRP A 93 2.29 -1.79 1.26
N LYS A 94 3.15 -0.86 1.72
CA LYS A 94 4.05 -1.11 2.85
C LYS A 94 3.27 -1.53 4.09
N VAL A 95 2.20 -0.82 4.45
CA VAL A 95 1.36 -1.13 5.63
C VAL A 95 0.75 -2.52 5.50
N LYS A 96 0.17 -2.87 4.33
CA LYS A 96 -0.43 -4.17 4.09
C LYS A 96 0.59 -5.30 4.23
N ILE A 97 1.79 -5.16 3.69
CA ILE A 97 2.87 -6.15 3.85
C ILE A 97 3.30 -6.26 5.32
N ASN A 98 3.49 -5.14 6.03
CA ASN A 98 3.88 -5.17 7.44
C ASN A 98 2.80 -5.84 8.31
N GLU A 99 1.54 -5.46 8.14
CA GLU A 99 0.47 -5.89 9.04
C GLU A 99 -0.12 -7.26 8.69
N THR A 100 -0.22 -7.62 7.41
CA THR A 100 -0.78 -8.91 6.97
C THR A 100 0.29 -9.98 6.90
N ALA A 101 1.42 -9.69 6.27
CA ALA A 101 2.50 -10.66 6.08
C ALA A 101 3.52 -10.70 7.24
N LYS A 102 3.40 -9.81 8.23
CA LYS A 102 4.36 -9.66 9.35
C LYS A 102 5.80 -9.53 8.86
N LYS A 103 5.98 -8.91 7.70
CA LYS A 103 7.25 -8.81 7.01
C LYS A 103 7.72 -7.35 6.96
N PRO A 104 8.99 -7.04 7.27
CA PRO A 104 9.52 -5.70 7.06
C PRO A 104 9.34 -5.26 5.61
N ALA A 105 8.80 -4.07 5.42
CA ALA A 105 8.67 -3.41 4.13
C ALA A 105 8.80 -1.90 4.32
N PHE A 106 9.30 -1.22 3.30
CA PHE A 106 9.54 0.23 3.33
C PHE A 106 8.95 0.88 2.08
N SER A 107 8.79 2.19 2.11
CA SER A 107 8.35 2.95 0.93
C SER A 107 9.02 4.30 0.87
N ASN A 108 9.29 4.78 -0.35
CA ASN A 108 9.79 6.13 -0.56
C ASN A 108 9.30 6.67 -1.92
N VAL A 109 9.56 7.95 -2.20
CA VAL A 109 9.01 8.64 -3.37
C VAL A 109 10.07 9.34 -4.22
N PHE A 110 9.85 9.29 -5.54
CA PHE A 110 10.56 10.13 -6.48
C PHE A 110 10.09 11.59 -6.38
N PRO A 111 10.98 12.58 -6.60
CA PRO A 111 12.37 12.43 -7.01
C PRO A 111 13.37 12.30 -5.85
N GLU A 112 12.95 12.48 -4.61
CA GLU A 112 13.82 12.63 -3.44
C GLU A 112 14.73 11.41 -3.21
N LEU A 113 14.20 10.20 -3.37
CA LEU A 113 14.99 8.97 -3.20
C LEU A 113 16.23 8.90 -4.12
N ASN A 114 16.23 9.61 -5.25
CA ASN A 114 17.41 9.67 -6.14
C ASN A 114 18.59 10.46 -5.57
N HIS A 115 18.37 11.32 -4.56
CA HIS A 115 19.42 12.12 -3.95
C HIS A 115 20.11 11.44 -2.77
N ASN A 116 19.40 10.55 -2.08
CA ASN A 116 19.88 9.94 -0.85
C ASN A 116 19.83 8.41 -0.91
N GLU A 117 18.66 7.83 -0.95
CA GLU A 117 18.45 6.38 -0.78
C GLU A 117 19.08 5.57 -1.93
N MET A 118 18.99 6.05 -3.18
CA MET A 118 19.62 5.39 -4.33
C MET A 118 21.13 5.22 -4.15
N ALA A 119 21.80 6.18 -3.50
CA ALA A 119 23.23 6.09 -3.23
C ALA A 119 23.60 4.95 -2.26
N GLY A 120 22.70 4.62 -1.33
CA GLY A 120 22.88 3.51 -0.40
C GLY A 120 22.84 2.13 -1.08
N PHE A 121 22.21 2.03 -2.25
CA PHE A 121 22.16 0.82 -3.06
C PHE A 121 23.20 0.79 -4.19
N HIS A 122 24.08 1.78 -4.25
CA HIS A 122 25.23 1.74 -5.17
C HIS A 122 26.27 0.75 -4.61
N PRO A 123 26.71 -0.26 -5.36
CA PRO A 123 27.53 -1.32 -4.82
C PRO A 123 28.94 -0.82 -4.51
N SER A 124 29.27 -0.71 -3.24
CA SER A 124 30.63 -0.97 -2.78
C SER A 124 30.74 -2.47 -2.49
N GLU A 125 31.91 -3.04 -2.63
CA GLU A 125 32.13 -4.48 -2.30
C GLU A 125 31.67 -4.82 -0.87
N VAL A 126 31.74 -3.83 0.05
CA VAL A 126 31.36 -3.98 1.45
C VAL A 126 29.84 -3.99 1.66
N SER A 127 29.08 -3.17 0.91
CA SER A 127 27.62 -3.02 1.10
C SER A 127 26.77 -3.88 0.15
N LYS A 128 27.38 -4.51 -0.83
CA LYS A 128 26.71 -5.31 -1.86
C LYS A 128 25.81 -6.42 -1.28
N LEU A 129 26.33 -7.15 -0.30
CA LEU A 129 25.57 -8.22 0.37
C LEU A 129 24.32 -7.69 1.10
N LEU A 130 24.39 -6.47 1.66
CA LEU A 130 23.23 -5.85 2.30
C LEU A 130 22.16 -5.50 1.25
N SER A 131 22.56 -4.91 0.14
CA SER A 131 21.66 -4.48 -0.94
C SER A 131 20.95 -5.65 -1.61
N GLN A 132 21.56 -6.84 -1.67
CA GLN A 132 20.96 -8.03 -2.26
C GLN A 132 19.76 -8.60 -1.49
N ASN A 133 19.53 -8.17 -0.24
CA ASN A 133 18.37 -8.59 0.54
C ASN A 133 17.09 -7.81 0.19
N PHE A 134 17.16 -6.81 -0.69
CA PHE A 134 16.03 -5.98 -1.03
C PHE A 134 15.43 -6.34 -2.39
N TYR A 135 14.13 -6.13 -2.50
CA TYR A 135 13.34 -6.22 -3.73
C TYR A 135 12.58 -4.92 -3.95
N PHE A 136 12.81 -4.29 -5.08
CA PHE A 136 12.23 -2.99 -5.38
C PHE A 136 10.97 -3.13 -6.22
N ILE A 137 9.87 -2.58 -5.73
CA ILE A 137 8.60 -2.51 -6.44
C ILE A 137 8.35 -1.06 -6.84
N PHE A 138 8.31 -0.78 -8.13
CA PHE A 138 8.03 0.55 -8.65
C PHE A 138 6.58 0.63 -9.08
N LEU A 139 5.78 1.44 -8.39
CA LEU A 139 4.40 1.73 -8.77
C LEU A 139 4.41 2.90 -9.75
N LYS A 140 4.19 2.62 -11.03
CA LYS A 140 4.30 3.57 -12.13
C LYS A 140 2.92 3.99 -12.62
N ASP A 141 2.64 5.28 -12.63
CA ASP A 141 1.43 5.87 -13.21
C ASP A 141 1.79 6.62 -14.49
N GLN A 142 1.25 6.21 -15.63
CA GLN A 142 1.51 6.88 -16.91
C GLN A 142 1.04 8.36 -16.93
N ALA A 143 0.16 8.75 -15.98
CA ALA A 143 -0.27 10.13 -15.79
C ALA A 143 0.70 10.97 -14.90
N ASP A 144 1.80 10.40 -14.46
CA ASP A 144 2.84 11.13 -13.74
C ASP A 144 3.65 12.04 -14.67
N ASN A 145 4.33 13.02 -14.08
CA ASN A 145 5.21 13.92 -14.84
C ASN A 145 6.26 13.11 -15.64
N PRO A 146 6.47 13.39 -16.93
CA PRO A 146 7.43 12.66 -17.77
C PRO A 146 8.85 12.57 -17.19
N ARG A 147 9.29 13.59 -16.43
CA ARG A 147 10.59 13.55 -15.74
C ARG A 147 10.61 12.52 -14.61
N ILE A 148 9.49 12.31 -13.93
CA ILE A 148 9.38 11.27 -12.88
C ILE A 148 9.39 9.89 -13.53
N LEU A 149 8.61 9.69 -14.60
CA LEU A 149 8.62 8.44 -15.37
C LEU A 149 10.04 8.10 -15.85
N LYS A 150 10.76 9.09 -16.39
CA LYS A 150 12.14 8.90 -16.81
C LYS A 150 13.09 8.56 -15.65
N ARG A 151 12.91 9.19 -14.48
CA ARG A 151 13.67 8.85 -13.27
C ARG A 151 13.41 7.40 -12.85
N MET A 152 12.15 6.95 -12.80
CA MET A 152 11.80 5.56 -12.48
C MET A 152 12.50 4.58 -13.44
N GLU A 153 12.38 4.83 -14.76
CA GLU A 153 13.01 3.99 -15.78
C GLU A 153 14.53 3.88 -15.60
N VAL A 154 15.20 5.03 -15.43
CA VAL A 154 16.65 5.08 -15.26
C VAL A 154 17.09 4.41 -13.96
N THR A 155 16.40 4.66 -12.86
CA THR A 155 16.70 4.03 -11.56
C THR A 155 16.50 2.51 -11.61
N ALA A 156 15.41 2.04 -12.22
CA ALA A 156 15.18 0.60 -12.40
C ALA A 156 16.33 -0.05 -13.19
N LYS A 157 16.73 0.57 -14.30
CA LYS A 157 17.82 0.07 -15.12
C LYS A 157 19.16 0.07 -14.37
N LEU A 158 19.46 1.11 -13.59
CA LEU A 158 20.67 1.16 -12.76
C LEU A 158 20.69 0.05 -11.72
N PHE A 159 19.58 -0.18 -11.03
CA PHE A 159 19.47 -1.26 -10.04
C PHE A 159 19.59 -2.64 -10.69
N GLN A 160 18.93 -2.87 -11.82
CA GLN A 160 19.05 -4.13 -12.58
C GLN A 160 20.48 -4.40 -13.06
N ASN A 161 21.21 -3.38 -13.53
CA ASN A 161 22.61 -3.50 -13.90
C ASN A 161 23.51 -3.91 -12.71
N GLN A 162 23.09 -3.56 -11.50
CA GLN A 162 23.73 -3.96 -10.24
C GLN A 162 23.24 -5.33 -9.72
N LYS A 163 22.41 -6.03 -10.50
CA LYS A 163 21.79 -7.32 -10.14
C LYS A 163 20.84 -7.25 -8.93
N LEU A 164 20.26 -6.06 -8.68
CA LEU A 164 19.17 -5.89 -7.72
C LEU A 164 17.84 -6.26 -8.37
N ASN A 165 16.94 -6.84 -7.59
CA ASN A 165 15.62 -7.23 -8.05
C ASN A 165 14.69 -6.03 -8.15
N VAL A 166 14.16 -5.77 -9.34
CA VAL A 166 13.22 -4.67 -9.60
C VAL A 166 12.02 -5.18 -10.37
N GLU A 167 10.84 -4.93 -9.86
CA GLU A 167 9.57 -5.14 -10.55
C GLU A 167 8.89 -3.79 -10.74
N THR A 168 8.36 -3.54 -11.94
CA THR A 168 7.55 -2.35 -12.22
C THR A 168 6.10 -2.76 -12.39
N ILE A 169 5.23 -2.18 -11.59
CA ILE A 169 3.78 -2.41 -11.62
C ILE A 169 3.12 -1.14 -12.14
N GLU A 170 2.42 -1.24 -13.27
CA GLU A 170 1.66 -0.13 -13.80
C GLU A 170 0.39 0.09 -12.97
N LEU A 171 0.19 1.32 -12.50
CA LEU A 171 -1.07 1.75 -11.90
C LEU A 171 -2.07 1.99 -13.03
N SER A 172 -2.86 0.99 -13.36
CA SER A 172 -3.81 1.00 -14.47
C SER A 172 -5.25 1.06 -13.99
N GLY A 173 -6.11 1.65 -14.81
CA GLY A 173 -7.56 1.76 -14.60
C GLY A 173 -8.15 2.88 -15.44
N ASN A 174 -9.44 2.76 -15.79
CA ASN A 174 -10.16 3.73 -16.63
C ASN A 174 -10.42 5.05 -15.87
N ASP A 175 -10.34 5.02 -14.56
CA ASP A 175 -10.51 6.17 -13.67
C ASP A 175 -9.60 6.05 -12.44
N VAL A 176 -9.53 7.12 -11.65
CA VAL A 176 -8.65 7.18 -10.47
C VAL A 176 -9.03 6.15 -9.39
N PHE A 177 -10.31 5.84 -9.21
CA PHE A 177 -10.75 4.91 -8.17
C PHE A 177 -10.38 3.48 -8.54
N THR A 178 -10.65 3.07 -9.79
CA THR A 178 -10.23 1.76 -10.32
C THR A 178 -8.72 1.60 -10.20
N LYS A 179 -7.94 2.61 -10.61
CA LYS A 179 -6.48 2.61 -10.51
C LYS A 179 -5.99 2.38 -9.06
N VAL A 180 -6.50 3.18 -8.12
CA VAL A 180 -6.09 3.10 -6.71
C VAL A 180 -6.51 1.76 -6.10
N PHE A 181 -7.79 1.41 -6.19
CA PHE A 181 -8.30 0.22 -5.52
C PHE A 181 -7.84 -1.09 -6.15
N SER A 182 -7.58 -1.15 -7.47
CA SER A 182 -6.93 -2.29 -8.11
C SER A 182 -5.52 -2.52 -7.57
N SER A 183 -4.74 -1.44 -7.42
CA SER A 183 -3.41 -1.53 -6.83
C SER A 183 -3.45 -1.98 -5.36
N LEU A 184 -4.39 -1.45 -4.56
CA LEU A 184 -4.55 -1.84 -3.15
C LEU A 184 -5.01 -3.30 -3.01
N GLN A 185 -5.90 -3.77 -3.88
CA GLN A 185 -6.31 -5.17 -3.92
C GLN A 185 -5.13 -6.10 -4.28
N LEU A 186 -4.28 -5.69 -5.24
CA LEU A 186 -3.07 -6.44 -5.56
C LEU A 186 -2.14 -6.55 -4.34
N ALA A 187 -1.97 -5.45 -3.59
CA ALA A 187 -1.19 -5.46 -2.36
C ALA A 187 -1.79 -6.39 -1.28
N ASP A 188 -3.11 -6.50 -1.20
CA ASP A 188 -3.78 -7.44 -0.30
C ASP A 188 -3.46 -8.88 -0.69
N TRP A 189 -3.57 -9.23 -1.96
CA TRP A 189 -3.23 -10.58 -2.45
C TRP A 189 -1.75 -10.92 -2.21
N VAL A 190 -0.84 -10.00 -2.53
CA VAL A 190 0.60 -10.16 -2.28
C VAL A 190 0.85 -10.44 -0.80
N SER A 191 0.31 -9.60 0.08
CA SER A 191 0.52 -9.72 1.52
C SER A 191 -0.08 -11.00 2.09
N TYR A 192 -1.26 -11.40 1.62
CA TYR A 192 -1.93 -12.64 2.00
C TYR A 192 -1.11 -13.88 1.60
N TYR A 193 -0.61 -13.93 0.35
CA TYR A 193 0.17 -15.07 -0.11
C TYR A 193 1.54 -15.15 0.55
N ILE A 194 2.18 -14.02 0.87
CA ILE A 194 3.41 -14.02 1.69
C ILE A 194 3.11 -14.60 3.08
N ALA A 195 2.03 -14.16 3.76
CA ALA A 195 1.64 -14.69 5.06
C ALA A 195 1.42 -16.21 4.99
N LYS A 196 0.67 -16.66 3.97
CA LYS A 196 0.39 -18.09 3.76
C LYS A 196 1.64 -18.93 3.54
N GLU A 197 2.60 -18.42 2.77
CA GLU A 197 3.88 -19.11 2.53
C GLU A 197 4.71 -19.28 3.80
N TYR A 198 4.67 -18.30 4.69
CA TYR A 198 5.40 -18.35 5.97
C TYR A 198 4.60 -19.02 7.10
N GLY A 199 3.39 -19.51 6.83
CA GLY A 199 2.52 -20.10 7.85
C GLY A 199 2.05 -19.10 8.91
N ILE A 200 1.96 -17.81 8.53
CA ILE A 200 1.55 -16.72 9.41
C ILE A 200 0.05 -16.50 9.27
N ASP A 201 -0.65 -16.28 10.38
CA ASP A 201 -2.04 -15.84 10.36
C ASP A 201 -2.13 -14.38 9.86
N PRO A 202 -2.74 -14.13 8.70
CA PRO A 202 -2.83 -12.79 8.12
C PRO A 202 -3.68 -11.81 8.94
N VAL A 203 -4.56 -12.30 9.82
CA VAL A 203 -5.43 -11.45 10.66
C VAL A 203 -4.91 -11.26 12.08
N ASP A 204 -3.84 -11.95 12.47
CA ASP A 204 -3.23 -11.78 13.80
C ASP A 204 -2.79 -10.33 14.04
N THR A 205 -3.17 -9.78 15.19
CA THR A 205 -2.80 -8.44 15.66
C THR A 205 -2.13 -8.46 17.04
N SER A 206 -1.69 -9.62 17.50
CA SER A 206 -1.18 -9.86 18.84
C SER A 206 -0.08 -8.87 19.27
N ALA A 207 0.88 -8.59 18.40
CA ALA A 207 1.96 -7.64 18.69
C ALA A 207 1.46 -6.20 18.89
N ILE A 208 0.43 -5.79 18.14
CA ILE A 208 -0.19 -4.46 18.27
C ILE A 208 -0.99 -4.40 19.58
N GLU A 209 -1.73 -5.46 19.89
CA GLU A 209 -2.52 -5.55 21.14
C GLU A 209 -1.61 -5.63 22.37
N GLU A 210 -0.47 -6.30 22.30
CA GLU A 210 0.54 -6.28 23.36
C GLU A 210 1.08 -4.86 23.58
N PHE A 211 1.45 -4.15 22.52
CA PHE A 211 1.90 -2.76 22.60
C PHE A 211 0.84 -1.86 23.24
N LYS A 212 -0.43 -1.97 22.84
CA LYS A 212 -1.53 -1.16 23.40
C LYS A 212 -1.73 -1.36 24.91
N LYS A 213 -1.41 -2.54 25.44
CA LYS A 213 -1.51 -2.82 26.88
C LYS A 213 -0.42 -2.15 27.70
N LEU A 214 0.66 -1.72 27.06
CA LEU A 214 1.81 -1.10 27.70
C LEU A 214 1.75 0.44 27.72
N ILE A 215 0.80 1.04 26.98
CA ILE A 215 0.60 2.49 26.91
C ILE A 215 -0.79 2.88 27.45
#